data_fc8d7cc49d4b58be3fc7e1b5da7b3004
#
_entry.id   fc8d7cc49d4b58be3fc7e1b5da7b3004
#
_cell.length_a   1.000
_cell.length_b   1.000
_cell.length_c   1.000
_cell.angle_alpha   90.00
_cell.angle_beta   90.00
_cell.angle_gamma   90.00
#
_symmetry.space_group_name_H-M   'P 1'
#
loop_
_entity.id
_entity.type
_entity.pdbx_description
1 polymer ?
#
loop_
_entity_poly.entity_id
_entity_poly.type
_entity_poly.pdbx_seq_one_letter_code
_entity_poly.pdbx_strand_id
1 'polypeptide(L)'
;MHPIALIPHYNHGGTLAAVTAALRALDLPVLIVDDGSSAADLAAAQALAAGNPAVHLLARAKNGGKGAAVKDGIRWAAAHGYSHALQVDADGQHDLADVARFLAAGRTNPQALVCGRPAYGDDAPKSRLYGRKITNFWLWVNTGSRAIHDGMCGYRLYPVASTAALLQRHRCGDRMDFDIEILVHHYRHGTPLVWLDTHVRYQADGISHFHLWRDNLRISAMHARLFFSGILWRLQKLWHKT
;
A
#
# COMPACT_ATOMS: atom_id res chain seq x y z
N MET A 1 -16.81 -0.87 -11.76
CA MET A 1 -15.46 -0.64 -11.17
C MET A 1 -14.47 -0.60 -12.33
N HIS A 2 -13.58 0.40 -12.36
CA HIS A 2 -12.50 0.56 -13.34
C HIS A 2 -11.17 0.53 -12.58
N PRO A 3 -10.60 -0.67 -12.34
CA PRO A 3 -9.42 -0.84 -11.51
C PRO A 3 -8.13 -0.76 -12.31
N ILE A 4 -7.03 -0.41 -11.63
CA ILE A 4 -5.66 -0.53 -12.10
C ILE A 4 -4.79 -1.18 -11.03
N ALA A 5 -3.80 -2.00 -11.41
CA ALA A 5 -2.76 -2.43 -10.50
C ALA A 5 -1.71 -1.32 -10.38
N LEU A 6 -1.28 -1.02 -9.16
CA LEU A 6 -0.25 -0.03 -8.84
C LEU A 6 0.96 -0.74 -8.25
N ILE A 7 2.08 -0.70 -8.96
CA ILE A 7 3.33 -1.33 -8.56
C ILE A 7 4.35 -0.24 -8.19
N PRO A 8 4.59 0.04 -6.90
CA PRO A 8 5.74 0.83 -6.50
C PRO A 8 7.02 0.02 -6.76
N HIS A 9 7.91 0.58 -7.57
CA HIS A 9 9.13 -0.09 -8.03
C HIS A 9 10.39 0.68 -7.61
N TYR A 10 11.36 -0.05 -7.05
CA TYR A 10 12.70 0.47 -6.79
C TYR A 10 13.72 -0.66 -6.77
N ASN A 11 14.52 -0.80 -7.83
CA ASN A 11 15.56 -1.81 -7.97
C ASN A 11 15.10 -3.27 -7.80
N HIS A 12 13.92 -3.60 -8.36
CA HIS A 12 13.33 -4.95 -8.38
C HIS A 12 13.11 -5.46 -9.81
N GLY A 13 14.01 -5.11 -10.76
CA GLY A 13 13.87 -5.48 -12.17
C GLY A 13 13.74 -6.99 -12.42
N GLY A 14 14.36 -7.81 -11.58
CA GLY A 14 14.31 -9.28 -11.72
C GLY A 14 12.92 -9.89 -11.52
N THR A 15 12.04 -9.26 -10.73
CA THR A 15 10.69 -9.76 -10.44
C THR A 15 9.59 -8.97 -11.13
N LEU A 16 9.85 -7.71 -11.50
CA LEU A 16 8.89 -6.78 -12.07
C LEU A 16 8.17 -7.34 -13.31
N ALA A 17 8.91 -7.96 -14.23
CA ALA A 17 8.36 -8.53 -15.47
C ALA A 17 7.34 -9.63 -15.17
N ALA A 18 7.66 -10.56 -14.25
CA ALA A 18 6.79 -11.66 -13.86
C ALA A 18 5.51 -11.14 -13.16
N VAL A 19 5.65 -10.19 -12.24
CA VAL A 19 4.51 -9.56 -11.54
C VAL A 19 3.61 -8.84 -12.54
N THR A 20 4.19 -8.05 -13.47
CA THR A 20 3.44 -7.33 -14.50
C THR A 20 2.70 -8.29 -15.42
N ALA A 21 3.36 -9.35 -15.90
CA ALA A 21 2.76 -10.35 -16.78
C ALA A 21 1.59 -11.08 -16.09
N ALA A 22 1.74 -11.47 -14.84
CA ALA A 22 0.68 -12.13 -14.08
C ALA A 22 -0.55 -11.23 -13.87
N LEU A 23 -0.35 -9.94 -13.60
CA LEU A 23 -1.45 -8.96 -13.49
C LEU A 23 -2.13 -8.73 -14.85
N ARG A 24 -1.36 -8.67 -15.94
CA ARG A 24 -1.88 -8.54 -17.30
C ARG A 24 -2.66 -9.78 -17.76
N ALA A 25 -2.26 -10.97 -17.31
CA ALA A 25 -3.01 -12.20 -17.57
C ALA A 25 -4.43 -12.20 -16.96
N LEU A 26 -4.67 -11.35 -15.96
CA LEU A 26 -5.98 -11.10 -15.36
C LEU A 26 -6.73 -9.92 -16.03
N ASP A 27 -6.25 -9.45 -17.17
CA ASP A 27 -6.76 -8.29 -17.92
C ASP A 27 -6.79 -6.98 -17.11
N LEU A 28 -5.95 -6.87 -16.07
CA LEU A 28 -5.85 -5.70 -15.22
C LEU A 28 -4.79 -4.73 -15.77
N PRO A 29 -5.12 -3.48 -16.12
CA PRO A 29 -4.13 -2.46 -16.46
C PRO A 29 -3.13 -2.29 -15.32
N VAL A 30 -1.87 -1.98 -15.66
CA VAL A 30 -0.78 -1.85 -14.69
C VAL A 30 -0.16 -0.46 -14.76
N LEU A 31 0.01 0.19 -13.63
CA LEU A 31 0.84 1.38 -13.45
C LEU A 31 2.09 0.99 -12.65
N ILE A 32 3.23 1.05 -13.28
CA ILE A 32 4.54 0.96 -12.61
C ILE A 32 4.93 2.38 -12.20
N VAL A 33 5.19 2.59 -10.91
CA VAL A 33 5.76 3.85 -10.41
C VAL A 33 7.19 3.61 -9.99
N ASP A 34 8.11 3.97 -10.87
CA ASP A 34 9.55 3.83 -10.60
C ASP A 34 10.03 4.94 -9.67
N ASP A 35 10.56 4.57 -8.52
CA ASP A 35 11.00 5.49 -7.48
C ASP A 35 12.50 5.86 -7.59
N GLY A 36 12.96 6.14 -8.81
CA GLY A 36 14.34 6.53 -9.07
C GLY A 36 15.31 5.35 -8.96
N SER A 37 14.96 4.26 -9.63
CA SER A 37 15.79 3.05 -9.74
C SER A 37 17.08 3.28 -10.52
N SER A 38 17.94 2.26 -10.54
CA SER A 38 19.12 2.21 -11.40
C SER A 38 18.72 2.35 -12.89
N ALA A 39 19.64 2.78 -13.74
CA ALA A 39 19.38 2.91 -15.16
C ALA A 39 18.92 1.58 -15.79
N ALA A 40 19.47 0.45 -15.34
CA ALA A 40 19.10 -0.87 -15.82
C ALA A 40 17.65 -1.25 -15.42
N ASP A 41 17.26 -1.02 -14.17
CA ASP A 41 15.92 -1.32 -13.68
C ASP A 41 14.87 -0.38 -14.29
N LEU A 42 15.20 0.90 -14.46
CA LEU A 42 14.34 1.85 -15.16
C LEU A 42 14.15 1.44 -16.64
N ALA A 43 15.22 1.03 -17.34
CA ALA A 43 15.12 0.55 -18.72
C ALA A 43 14.23 -0.71 -18.82
N ALA A 44 14.29 -1.62 -17.86
CA ALA A 44 13.39 -2.77 -17.79
C ALA A 44 11.92 -2.35 -17.65
N ALA A 45 11.62 -1.38 -16.76
CA ALA A 45 10.27 -0.83 -16.61
C ALA A 45 9.77 -0.10 -17.87
N GLN A 46 10.66 0.64 -18.55
CA GLN A 46 10.36 1.31 -19.84
C GLN A 46 10.03 0.29 -20.93
N ALA A 47 10.79 -0.79 -21.03
CA ALA A 47 10.55 -1.86 -22.00
C ALA A 47 9.18 -2.53 -21.80
N LEU A 48 8.76 -2.77 -20.55
CA LEU A 48 7.44 -3.32 -20.22
C LEU A 48 6.31 -2.38 -20.67
N ALA A 49 6.46 -1.08 -20.42
CA ALA A 49 5.47 -0.08 -20.82
C ALA A 49 5.42 0.11 -22.35
N ALA A 50 6.55 0.10 -23.03
CA ALA A 50 6.62 0.18 -24.49
C ALA A 50 6.02 -1.05 -25.18
N GLY A 51 6.16 -2.22 -24.57
CA GLY A 51 5.68 -3.49 -25.12
C GLY A 51 4.18 -3.75 -24.94
N ASN A 52 3.48 -2.98 -24.11
CA ASN A 52 2.07 -3.23 -23.85
C ASN A 52 1.33 -1.91 -23.51
N PRO A 53 0.33 -1.48 -24.31
CA PRO A 53 -0.39 -0.22 -24.10
C PRO A 53 -1.21 -0.17 -22.79
N ALA A 54 -1.47 -1.30 -22.16
CA ALA A 54 -2.13 -1.37 -20.86
C ALA A 54 -1.14 -1.40 -19.68
N VAL A 55 0.15 -1.19 -19.94
CA VAL A 55 1.19 -0.99 -18.93
C VAL A 55 1.68 0.44 -19.01
N HIS A 56 1.49 1.19 -17.95
CA HIS A 56 1.89 2.58 -17.83
C HIS A 56 3.11 2.71 -16.92
N LEU A 57 3.98 3.67 -17.19
CA LEU A 57 5.13 3.98 -16.37
C LEU A 57 5.10 5.44 -15.91
N LEU A 58 5.23 5.64 -14.62
CA LEU A 58 5.48 6.93 -13.99
C LEU A 58 6.88 6.89 -13.36
N ALA A 59 7.86 7.50 -14.01
CA ALA A 59 9.24 7.56 -13.51
C ALA A 59 9.46 8.82 -12.66
N ARG A 60 9.89 8.63 -11.41
CA ARG A 60 10.27 9.71 -10.50
C ARG A 60 11.75 10.05 -10.68
N ALA A 61 12.11 11.33 -10.61
CA ALA A 61 13.49 11.77 -10.83
C ALA A 61 14.48 11.28 -9.75
N LYS A 62 13.99 10.95 -8.55
CA LYS A 62 14.81 10.48 -7.42
C LYS A 62 14.01 9.62 -6.46
N ASN A 63 14.69 8.75 -5.73
CA ASN A 63 14.10 7.94 -4.68
C ASN A 63 13.49 8.82 -3.57
N GLY A 64 12.20 8.66 -3.36
CA GLY A 64 11.45 9.29 -2.28
C GLY A 64 10.91 8.28 -1.27
N GLY A 65 10.89 7.01 -1.62
CA GLY A 65 10.39 5.90 -0.84
C GLY A 65 9.04 5.36 -1.33
N LYS A 66 8.72 4.14 -0.89
CA LYS A 66 7.51 3.40 -1.30
C LYS A 66 6.24 4.25 -1.17
N GLY A 67 6.06 4.91 -0.03
CA GLY A 67 4.88 5.76 0.21
C GLY A 67 4.76 6.91 -0.78
N ALA A 68 5.88 7.52 -1.17
CA ALA A 68 5.89 8.57 -2.18
C ALA A 68 5.47 8.04 -3.55
N ALA A 69 5.98 6.88 -3.95
CA ALA A 69 5.59 6.21 -5.20
C ALA A 69 4.09 5.85 -5.21
N VAL A 70 3.57 5.28 -4.12
CA VAL A 70 2.14 4.95 -4.01
C VAL A 70 1.27 6.20 -4.08
N LYS A 71 1.64 7.29 -3.38
CA LYS A 71 0.90 8.56 -3.44
C LYS A 71 0.84 9.14 -4.85
N ASP A 72 1.96 9.12 -5.57
CA ASP A 72 2.00 9.60 -6.95
C ASP A 72 1.18 8.69 -7.88
N GLY A 73 1.21 7.38 -7.67
CA GLY A 73 0.38 6.43 -8.39
C GLY A 73 -1.13 6.60 -8.15
N ILE A 74 -1.55 6.86 -6.91
CA ILE A 74 -2.97 7.16 -6.59
C ILE A 74 -3.41 8.47 -7.28
N ARG A 75 -2.58 9.52 -7.27
CA ARG A 75 -2.88 10.78 -7.97
C ARG A 75 -2.98 10.57 -9.47
N TRP A 76 -2.06 9.81 -10.04
CA TRP A 76 -2.07 9.45 -11.45
C TRP A 76 -3.35 8.68 -11.80
N ALA A 77 -3.70 7.66 -11.02
CA ALA A 77 -4.92 6.87 -11.22
C ALA A 77 -6.18 7.75 -11.16
N ALA A 78 -6.24 8.71 -10.23
CA ALA A 78 -7.33 9.68 -10.12
C ALA A 78 -7.44 10.55 -11.38
N ALA A 79 -6.31 11.08 -11.88
CA ALA A 79 -6.27 11.91 -13.07
C ALA A 79 -6.67 11.18 -14.36
N HIS A 80 -6.51 9.84 -14.39
CA HIS A 80 -6.85 8.99 -15.54
C HIS A 80 -8.20 8.27 -15.40
N GLY A 81 -9.04 8.65 -14.42
CA GLY A 81 -10.40 8.13 -14.28
C GLY A 81 -10.51 6.70 -13.73
N TYR A 82 -9.45 6.17 -13.14
CA TYR A 82 -9.53 4.88 -12.45
C TYR A 82 -10.28 5.02 -11.13
N SER A 83 -11.19 4.09 -10.88
CA SER A 83 -11.99 4.09 -9.65
C SER A 83 -11.28 3.42 -8.47
N HIS A 84 -10.42 2.44 -8.76
CA HIS A 84 -9.71 1.65 -7.76
C HIS A 84 -8.26 1.41 -8.18
N ALA A 85 -7.35 1.42 -7.21
CA ALA A 85 -5.95 1.07 -7.40
C ALA A 85 -5.57 -0.09 -6.48
N LEU A 86 -5.17 -1.23 -7.07
CA LEU A 86 -4.67 -2.38 -6.34
C LEU A 86 -3.15 -2.26 -6.19
N GLN A 87 -2.68 -1.91 -5.01
CA GLN A 87 -1.25 -1.90 -4.72
C GLN A 87 -0.73 -3.33 -4.63
N VAL A 88 0.31 -3.61 -5.41
CA VAL A 88 1.06 -4.88 -5.40
C VAL A 88 2.54 -4.55 -5.37
N ASP A 89 3.29 -5.12 -4.44
CA ASP A 89 4.72 -4.86 -4.33
C ASP A 89 5.50 -5.57 -5.47
N ALA A 90 6.56 -4.94 -5.96
CA ALA A 90 7.36 -5.45 -7.09
C ALA A 90 8.22 -6.67 -6.74
N ASP A 91 8.37 -7.01 -5.46
CA ASP A 91 9.22 -8.09 -4.95
C ASP A 91 8.64 -9.52 -5.16
N GLY A 92 7.39 -9.61 -5.62
CA GLY A 92 6.72 -10.88 -5.89
C GLY A 92 6.32 -11.68 -4.64
N GLN A 93 6.32 -11.06 -3.45
CA GLN A 93 5.94 -11.74 -2.20
C GLN A 93 4.43 -11.92 -2.04
N HIS A 94 3.62 -11.10 -2.72
CA HIS A 94 2.16 -11.20 -2.67
C HIS A 94 1.66 -12.36 -3.52
N ASP A 95 0.68 -13.11 -3.00
CA ASP A 95 0.00 -14.14 -3.80
C ASP A 95 -0.96 -13.48 -4.80
N LEU A 96 -0.56 -13.49 -6.06
CA LEU A 96 -1.34 -12.86 -7.14
C LEU A 96 -2.63 -13.64 -7.48
N ALA A 97 -2.80 -14.87 -7.01
CA ALA A 97 -4.08 -15.58 -7.09
C ALA A 97 -5.20 -14.87 -6.30
N ASP A 98 -4.83 -14.08 -5.29
CA ASP A 98 -5.79 -13.31 -4.49
C ASP A 98 -6.33 -12.06 -5.22
N VAL A 99 -5.72 -11.61 -6.33
CA VAL A 99 -6.17 -10.42 -7.08
C VAL A 99 -7.66 -10.48 -7.40
N ALA A 100 -8.15 -11.62 -7.90
CA ALA A 100 -9.56 -11.78 -8.22
C ALA A 100 -10.47 -11.59 -7.00
N ARG A 101 -10.04 -12.03 -5.80
CA ARG A 101 -10.76 -11.86 -4.53
C ARG A 101 -10.79 -10.39 -4.10
N PHE A 102 -9.67 -9.66 -4.23
CA PHE A 102 -9.62 -8.22 -3.96
C PHE A 102 -10.56 -7.44 -4.89
N LEU A 103 -10.55 -7.75 -6.18
CA LEU A 103 -11.43 -7.10 -7.15
C LEU A 103 -12.90 -7.42 -6.89
N ALA A 104 -13.23 -8.65 -6.53
CA ALA A 104 -14.60 -9.05 -6.17
C ALA A 104 -15.07 -8.30 -4.91
N ALA A 105 -14.26 -8.22 -3.87
CA ALA A 105 -14.57 -7.48 -2.65
C ALA A 105 -14.78 -5.98 -2.93
N GLY A 106 -13.97 -5.38 -3.80
CA GLY A 106 -14.14 -3.99 -4.23
C GLY A 106 -15.38 -3.74 -5.06
N ARG A 107 -15.82 -4.71 -5.89
CA ARG A 107 -17.10 -4.60 -6.62
C ARG A 107 -18.30 -4.62 -5.67
N THR A 108 -18.25 -5.48 -4.64
CA THR A 108 -19.32 -5.58 -3.63
C THR A 108 -19.31 -4.38 -2.69
N ASN A 109 -18.15 -3.81 -2.40
CA ASN A 109 -17.98 -2.68 -1.48
C ASN A 109 -17.18 -1.54 -2.14
N PRO A 110 -17.75 -0.77 -3.08
CA PRO A 110 -16.97 0.16 -3.91
C PRO A 110 -16.32 1.32 -3.15
N GLN A 111 -16.78 1.61 -1.94
CA GLN A 111 -16.20 2.66 -1.10
C GLN A 111 -15.24 2.14 -0.03
N ALA A 112 -15.09 0.81 0.08
CA ALA A 112 -14.23 0.20 1.08
C ALA A 112 -12.76 0.21 0.65
N LEU A 113 -11.88 0.35 1.64
CA LEU A 113 -10.49 -0.03 1.50
C LEU A 113 -10.40 -1.54 1.77
N VAL A 114 -10.05 -2.32 0.73
CA VAL A 114 -9.83 -3.75 0.89
C VAL A 114 -8.36 -3.98 1.25
N CYS A 115 -8.13 -4.65 2.37
CA CYS A 115 -6.81 -4.85 2.97
C CYS A 115 -6.45 -6.32 3.03
N GLY A 116 -5.23 -6.66 2.64
CA GLY A 116 -4.66 -7.98 2.90
C GLY A 116 -4.31 -8.15 4.38
N ARG A 117 -4.70 -9.29 4.96
CA ARG A 117 -4.24 -9.75 6.27
C ARG A 117 -3.28 -10.91 6.04
N PRO A 118 -1.97 -10.71 6.25
CA PRO A 118 -1.00 -11.75 5.96
C PRO A 118 -1.18 -12.96 6.88
N ALA A 119 -1.36 -14.12 6.28
CA ALA A 119 -1.19 -15.41 6.94
C ALA A 119 0.27 -15.83 6.75
N TYR A 120 0.97 -16.03 7.86
CA TYR A 120 2.37 -16.42 7.87
C TYR A 120 2.50 -17.91 8.04
N GLY A 121 3.39 -18.53 7.26
CA GLY A 121 3.88 -19.87 7.51
C GLY A 121 4.91 -19.90 8.64
N ASP A 122 5.43 -21.09 8.92
CA ASP A 122 6.46 -21.33 9.96
C ASP A 122 7.83 -20.72 9.58
N ASP A 123 8.00 -20.30 8.32
CA ASP A 123 9.19 -19.67 7.72
C ASP A 123 9.32 -18.18 8.05
N ALA A 124 8.29 -17.58 8.65
CA ALA A 124 8.29 -16.14 8.91
C ALA A 124 9.29 -15.75 10.02
N PRO A 125 10.21 -14.78 9.78
CA PRO A 125 11.18 -14.34 10.77
C PRO A 125 10.50 -13.78 12.03
N LYS A 126 10.83 -14.32 13.21
CA LYS A 126 10.24 -13.93 14.50
C LYS A 126 10.31 -12.41 14.77
N SER A 127 11.42 -11.77 14.38
CA SER A 127 11.63 -10.33 14.53
C SER A 127 10.57 -9.51 13.78
N ARG A 128 10.17 -9.93 12.58
CA ARG A 128 9.11 -9.28 11.80
C ARG A 128 7.75 -9.44 12.46
N LEU A 129 7.46 -10.63 13.03
CA LEU A 129 6.22 -10.88 13.75
C LEU A 129 6.10 -9.99 15.01
N TYR A 130 7.20 -9.82 15.76
CA TYR A 130 7.22 -8.92 16.92
C TYR A 130 7.03 -7.46 16.52
N GLY A 131 7.72 -6.98 15.50
CA GLY A 131 7.54 -5.62 14.97
C GLY A 131 6.09 -5.32 14.57
N ARG A 132 5.42 -6.29 13.93
CA ARG A 132 3.99 -6.18 13.59
C ARG A 132 3.09 -6.10 14.82
N LYS A 133 3.33 -6.92 15.84
CA LYS A 133 2.54 -6.87 17.09
C LYS A 133 2.63 -5.49 17.74
N ILE A 134 3.82 -4.90 17.80
CA ILE A 134 4.04 -3.54 18.34
C ILE A 134 3.29 -2.51 17.50
N THR A 135 3.41 -2.57 16.17
CA THR A 135 2.70 -1.66 15.26
C THR A 135 1.18 -1.79 15.42
N ASN A 136 0.65 -3.01 15.46
CA ASN A 136 -0.79 -3.24 15.62
C ASN A 136 -1.30 -2.74 16.98
N PHE A 137 -0.52 -2.90 18.06
CA PHE A 137 -0.86 -2.30 19.35
C PHE A 137 -1.01 -0.77 19.25
N TRP A 138 -0.04 -0.10 18.63
CA TRP A 138 -0.13 1.35 18.43
C TRP A 138 -1.27 1.78 17.50
N LEU A 139 -1.62 0.95 16.51
CA LEU A 139 -2.81 1.18 15.68
C LEU A 139 -4.09 1.18 16.51
N TRP A 140 -4.24 0.23 17.43
CA TRP A 140 -5.39 0.19 18.34
C TRP A 140 -5.43 1.40 19.28
N VAL A 141 -4.28 1.83 19.79
CA VAL A 141 -4.19 3.07 20.57
C VAL A 141 -4.61 4.27 19.73
N ASN A 142 -4.12 4.39 18.50
CA ASN A 142 -4.38 5.53 17.61
C ASN A 142 -5.83 5.59 17.11
N THR A 143 -6.49 4.47 16.98
CA THR A 143 -7.88 4.37 16.48
C THR A 143 -8.91 4.20 17.61
N GLY A 144 -8.49 3.74 18.77
CA GLY A 144 -9.39 3.32 19.86
C GLY A 144 -10.21 2.08 19.50
N SER A 145 -9.73 1.25 18.55
CA SER A 145 -10.46 0.11 18.02
C SER A 145 -9.51 -1.01 17.60
N ARG A 146 -10.01 -2.23 17.60
CA ARG A 146 -9.32 -3.41 17.04
C ARG A 146 -9.76 -3.75 15.61
N ALA A 147 -10.47 -2.86 14.93
CA ALA A 147 -10.94 -3.06 13.56
C ALA A 147 -9.80 -3.14 12.53
N ILE A 148 -8.61 -2.61 12.87
CA ILE A 148 -7.41 -2.75 12.04
C ILE A 148 -6.66 -4.00 12.49
N HIS A 149 -6.59 -4.99 11.60
CA HIS A 149 -5.95 -6.28 11.86
C HIS A 149 -4.46 -6.28 11.51
N ASP A 150 -4.06 -5.52 10.48
CA ASP A 150 -2.66 -5.37 10.07
C ASP A 150 -2.42 -4.00 9.43
N GLY A 151 -1.40 -3.28 9.90
CA GLY A 151 -1.05 -1.97 9.36
C GLY A 151 0.06 -1.99 8.33
N MET A 152 0.83 -3.07 8.24
CA MET A 152 2.09 -3.10 7.48
C MET A 152 1.97 -3.77 6.11
N CYS A 153 0.87 -4.50 5.86
CA CYS A 153 0.65 -5.12 4.57
C CYS A 153 0.29 -4.06 3.53
N GLY A 154 1.08 -3.99 2.47
CA GLY A 154 0.84 -3.09 1.34
C GLY A 154 -0.13 -3.63 0.30
N TYR A 155 -0.54 -4.90 0.39
CA TYR A 155 -1.50 -5.49 -0.54
C TYR A 155 -2.90 -4.94 -0.26
N ARG A 156 -3.30 -3.92 -1.00
CA ARG A 156 -4.54 -3.18 -0.76
C ARG A 156 -5.21 -2.72 -2.05
N LEU A 157 -6.53 -2.80 -2.08
CA LEU A 157 -7.32 -2.16 -3.11
C LEU A 157 -7.90 -0.85 -2.56
N TYR A 158 -7.37 0.26 -3.04
CA TYR A 158 -7.76 1.60 -2.63
C TYR A 158 -8.93 2.11 -3.47
N PRO A 159 -10.00 2.67 -2.85
CA PRO A 159 -10.95 3.53 -3.56
C PRO A 159 -10.25 4.86 -3.88
N VAL A 160 -9.93 5.08 -5.17
CA VAL A 160 -9.02 6.16 -5.62
C VAL A 160 -9.49 7.54 -5.22
N ALA A 161 -10.77 7.85 -5.42
CA ALA A 161 -11.30 9.19 -5.13
C ALA A 161 -11.17 9.58 -3.66
N SER A 162 -11.59 8.70 -2.73
CA SER A 162 -11.49 8.97 -1.29
C SER A 162 -10.05 8.96 -0.82
N THR A 163 -9.21 8.07 -1.35
CA THR A 163 -7.78 8.04 -1.00
C THR A 163 -7.06 9.30 -1.46
N ALA A 164 -7.32 9.77 -2.69
CA ALA A 164 -6.75 11.01 -3.19
C ALA A 164 -7.17 12.23 -2.35
N ALA A 165 -8.45 12.29 -1.94
CA ALA A 165 -8.95 13.33 -1.06
C ALA A 165 -8.28 13.31 0.33
N LEU A 166 -8.03 12.12 0.90
CA LEU A 166 -7.30 11.99 2.17
C LEU A 166 -5.84 12.47 2.03
N LEU A 167 -5.18 12.13 0.91
CA LEU A 167 -3.80 12.56 0.63
C LEU A 167 -3.65 14.08 0.40
N GLN A 168 -4.73 14.77 0.04
CA GLN A 168 -4.76 16.23 -0.03
C GLN A 168 -4.94 16.88 1.35
N ARG A 169 -5.74 16.25 2.22
CA ARG A 169 -6.10 16.79 3.55
C ARG A 169 -5.09 16.48 4.63
N HIS A 170 -4.40 15.36 4.51
CA HIS A 170 -3.51 14.84 5.54
C HIS A 170 -2.11 14.61 5.00
N ARG A 171 -1.13 14.96 5.82
CA ARG A 171 0.25 14.56 5.57
C ARG A 171 0.38 13.07 5.86
N CYS A 172 0.84 12.31 4.86
CA CYS A 172 1.26 10.92 5.02
C CYS A 172 2.75 10.80 4.74
N GLY A 173 3.42 9.91 5.45
CA GLY A 173 4.83 9.59 5.26
C GLY A 173 5.16 9.18 3.82
N ASP A 174 6.43 9.21 3.48
CA ASP A 174 6.92 8.91 2.14
C ASP A 174 7.50 7.49 2.01
N ARG A 175 7.72 6.79 3.13
CA ARG A 175 8.41 5.51 3.16
C ARG A 175 7.51 4.41 3.73
N MET A 176 8.04 3.52 4.57
CA MET A 176 7.32 2.38 5.16
C MET A 176 6.23 2.80 6.17
N ASP A 177 6.28 4.02 6.67
CA ASP A 177 5.27 4.64 7.52
C ASP A 177 3.96 4.97 6.78
N PHE A 178 3.99 5.10 5.46
CA PHE A 178 2.84 5.42 4.63
C PHE A 178 1.68 4.43 4.79
N ASP A 179 1.95 3.13 4.66
CA ASP A 179 0.92 2.09 4.69
C ASP A 179 0.12 2.11 5.99
N ILE A 180 0.80 2.40 7.11
CA ILE A 180 0.18 2.51 8.42
C ILE A 180 -0.67 3.79 8.50
N GLU A 181 -0.11 4.91 8.09
CA GLU A 181 -0.69 6.23 8.27
C GLU A 181 -1.95 6.43 7.43
N ILE A 182 -1.91 6.05 6.14
CA ILE A 182 -3.07 6.14 5.25
C ILE A 182 -4.24 5.27 5.72
N LEU A 183 -3.95 4.08 6.27
CA LEU A 183 -4.96 3.18 6.82
C LEU A 183 -5.68 3.81 8.02
N VAL A 184 -4.93 4.48 8.93
CA VAL A 184 -5.52 5.21 10.07
C VAL A 184 -6.39 6.37 9.58
N HIS A 185 -5.97 7.09 8.54
CA HIS A 185 -6.78 8.17 7.97
C HIS A 185 -8.08 7.63 7.36
N HIS A 186 -8.03 6.55 6.59
CA HIS A 186 -9.24 5.89 6.10
C HIS A 186 -10.19 5.51 7.25
N TYR A 187 -9.66 4.84 8.28
CA TYR A 187 -10.45 4.47 9.45
C TYR A 187 -11.11 5.67 10.14
N ARG A 188 -10.34 6.74 10.39
CA ARG A 188 -10.83 7.94 11.07
C ARG A 188 -11.90 8.69 10.28
N HIS A 189 -11.87 8.59 8.95
CA HIS A 189 -12.87 9.18 8.05
C HIS A 189 -14.05 8.25 7.76
N GLY A 190 -14.14 7.12 8.46
CA GLY A 190 -15.27 6.20 8.34
C GLY A 190 -15.28 5.35 7.06
N THR A 191 -14.16 5.26 6.34
CA THR A 191 -14.05 4.33 5.22
C THR A 191 -14.25 2.91 5.71
N PRO A 192 -15.18 2.12 5.14
CA PRO A 192 -15.32 0.71 5.48
C PRO A 192 -14.01 -0.04 5.18
N LEU A 193 -13.62 -0.94 6.09
CA LEU A 193 -12.44 -1.80 5.91
C LEU A 193 -12.89 -3.23 5.66
N VAL A 194 -12.45 -3.81 4.56
CA VAL A 194 -12.68 -5.22 4.22
C VAL A 194 -11.34 -5.95 4.30
N TRP A 195 -11.29 -7.04 5.06
CA TRP A 195 -10.06 -7.80 5.29
C TRP A 195 -10.11 -9.12 4.55
N LEU A 196 -9.06 -9.43 3.81
CA LEU A 196 -8.87 -10.69 3.11
C LEU A 196 -7.59 -11.36 3.59
N ASP A 197 -7.69 -12.61 4.02
CA ASP A 197 -6.49 -13.39 4.32
C ASP A 197 -5.74 -13.67 3.03
N THR A 198 -4.43 -13.39 3.04
CA THR A 198 -3.53 -13.58 1.92
C THR A 198 -2.24 -14.23 2.39
N HIS A 199 -1.70 -15.13 1.58
CA HIS A 199 -0.40 -15.73 1.87
C HIS A 199 0.72 -14.80 1.42
N VAL A 200 1.72 -14.64 2.28
CA VAL A 200 2.95 -13.92 1.94
C VAL A 200 4.08 -14.93 1.85
N ARG A 201 4.72 -14.99 0.69
CA ARG A 201 5.86 -15.87 0.46
C ARG A 201 7.14 -15.13 0.76
N TYR A 202 7.92 -15.62 1.73
CA TYR A 202 9.26 -15.09 1.97
C TYR A 202 10.25 -15.79 1.04
N GLN A 203 10.87 -15.03 0.13
CA GLN A 203 12.01 -15.52 -0.63
C GLN A 203 13.27 -15.39 0.25
N ALA A 204 14.04 -16.46 0.37
CA ALA A 204 15.27 -16.48 1.19
C ALA A 204 16.27 -15.40 0.79
N ASP A 205 16.30 -15.05 -0.50
CA ASP A 205 17.22 -14.05 -1.09
C ASP A 205 16.53 -12.71 -1.41
N GLY A 206 15.36 -12.45 -0.83
CA GLY A 206 14.59 -11.23 -1.11
C GLY A 206 15.31 -9.96 -0.62
N ILE A 207 15.51 -9.00 -1.52
CA ILE A 207 16.10 -7.69 -1.19
C ILE A 207 15.12 -6.91 -0.32
N SER A 208 15.49 -6.64 0.94
CA SER A 208 14.70 -5.79 1.82
C SER A 208 15.32 -4.41 1.91
N HIS A 209 14.59 -3.39 1.50
CA HIS A 209 15.00 -1.98 1.62
C HIS A 209 14.65 -1.37 3.01
N PHE A 210 14.26 -2.20 3.98
CA PHE A 210 13.95 -1.76 5.33
C PHE A 210 15.23 -1.50 6.15
N HIS A 211 15.43 -0.25 6.55
CA HIS A 211 16.53 0.19 7.40
C HIS A 211 16.08 0.23 8.85
N LEU A 212 16.50 -0.76 9.67
CA LEU A 212 16.02 -1.01 11.03
C LEU A 212 15.95 0.25 11.90
N TRP A 213 16.99 1.06 12.00
CA TRP A 213 17.00 2.26 12.85
C TRP A 213 16.21 3.43 12.26
N ARG A 214 16.42 3.72 10.98
CA ARG A 214 15.79 4.89 10.33
C ARG A 214 14.28 4.70 10.17
N ASP A 215 13.85 3.51 9.77
CA ASP A 215 12.43 3.27 9.53
C ASP A 215 11.67 3.08 10.84
N ASN A 216 12.26 2.44 11.87
CA ASN A 216 11.64 2.38 13.19
C ASN A 216 11.51 3.77 13.83
N LEU A 217 12.50 4.66 13.69
CA LEU A 217 12.39 6.04 14.17
C LEU A 217 11.27 6.81 13.46
N ARG A 218 11.14 6.66 12.13
CA ARG A 218 10.05 7.25 11.36
C ARG A 218 8.68 6.71 11.75
N ILE A 219 8.56 5.39 11.91
CA ILE A 219 7.33 4.73 12.35
C ILE A 219 6.96 5.20 13.75
N SER A 220 7.92 5.32 14.66
CA SER A 220 7.67 5.86 16.01
C SER A 220 7.21 7.31 15.98
N ALA A 221 7.87 8.17 15.21
CA ALA A 221 7.47 9.56 15.02
C ALA A 221 6.08 9.69 14.37
N MET A 222 5.76 8.82 13.41
CA MET A 222 4.45 8.73 12.79
C MET A 222 3.38 8.33 13.83
N HIS A 223 3.63 7.31 14.64
CA HIS A 223 2.68 6.91 15.70
C HIS A 223 2.46 8.02 16.73
N ALA A 224 3.52 8.75 17.13
CA ALA A 224 3.38 9.92 18.00
C ALA A 224 2.49 11.01 17.37
N ARG A 225 2.74 11.34 16.09
CA ARG A 225 1.91 12.30 15.33
C ARG A 225 0.45 11.86 15.25
N LEU A 226 0.20 10.58 14.96
CA LEU A 226 -1.14 10.02 14.92
C LEU A 226 -1.80 10.02 16.30
N PHE A 227 -1.06 9.79 17.37
CA PHE A 227 -1.58 9.83 18.74
C PHE A 227 -2.10 11.22 19.09
N PHE A 228 -1.29 12.25 18.92
CA PHE A 228 -1.70 13.63 19.23
C PHE A 228 -2.85 14.10 18.34
N SER A 229 -2.80 13.85 17.04
CA SER A 229 -3.93 14.16 16.14
C SER A 229 -5.18 13.34 16.46
N GLY A 230 -5.02 12.14 17.01
CA GLY A 230 -6.11 11.26 17.44
C GLY A 230 -6.87 11.78 18.66
N ILE A 231 -6.21 12.50 19.55
CA ILE A 231 -6.86 13.18 20.69
C ILE A 231 -7.85 14.22 20.15
N LEU A 232 -7.40 15.08 19.24
CA LEU A 232 -8.26 16.10 18.63
C LEU A 232 -9.43 15.47 17.86
N TRP A 233 -9.19 14.41 17.08
CA TRP A 233 -10.23 13.68 16.36
C TRP A 233 -11.29 13.08 17.30
N ARG A 234 -10.90 12.52 18.46
CA ARG A 234 -11.83 11.98 19.46
C ARG A 234 -12.67 13.07 20.11
N LEU A 235 -12.05 14.20 20.45
CA LEU A 235 -12.77 15.35 21.02
C LEU A 235 -13.81 15.90 20.04
N GLN A 236 -13.47 16.05 18.77
CA GLN A 236 -14.43 16.46 17.73
C GLN A 236 -15.58 15.47 17.59
N LYS A 237 -15.31 14.16 17.63
CA LYS A 237 -16.33 13.12 17.54
C LYS A 237 -17.30 13.10 18.73
N LEU A 238 -16.84 13.50 19.91
CA LEU A 238 -17.69 13.67 21.09
C LEU A 238 -18.59 14.90 20.94
N TRP A 239 -18.05 16.00 20.46
CA TRP A 239 -18.80 17.26 20.26
C TRP A 239 -19.93 17.15 19.23
N HIS A 240 -19.77 16.35 18.19
CA HIS A 240 -20.81 16.12 17.17
C HIS A 240 -21.86 15.05 17.55
N LYS A 241 -21.76 14.45 18.73
CA LYS A 241 -22.75 13.50 19.27
C LYS A 241 -23.69 14.13 20.30
N THR A 242 -23.38 15.35 20.77
CA THR A 242 -24.22 16.22 21.58
C THR A 242 -24.98 17.20 20.69
#